data_08544f44e0c936b0b4ca656abab02406
#
_entry.id   08544f44e0c936b0b4ca656abab02406
#
_cell.length_a   1.000
_cell.length_b   1.000
_cell.length_c   1.000
_cell.angle_alpha   90.00
_cell.angle_beta   90.00
_cell.angle_gamma   90.00
#
_symmetry.space_group_name_H-M   'P 1'
#
loop_
_entity.id
_entity.type
_entity.pdbx_description
1 polymer ?
#
loop_
_entity_poly.entity_id
_entity_poly.type
_entity_poly.pdbx_seq_one_letter_code
_entity_poly.pdbx_strand_id
1 'polypeptide(L)'
;MITIHKKIQLQPILPTDITHLQKLMWDIYPPAYSYFWEDDGAFYVNNQYSKENILIELSQENAQYYFVVFNNEIIGNFRVVWNEKLTGLLQEKQVKLHRLYLHPKTQNKGVGKTIVSWLEAQAIFKNYEVIWLDAMDKQEQAFQFYKKRGYKYHAHIFLDFD
;
A
#
# COMPACT_ATOMS: atom_id res chain seq x y z
N MET A 1 0.92 -16.57 6.86
CA MET A 1 1.54 -15.33 7.36
C MET A 1 3.00 -15.28 6.94
N ILE A 2 3.45 -14.13 6.47
CA ILE A 2 4.84 -13.94 6.02
C ILE A 2 5.55 -13.08 7.06
N THR A 3 6.66 -13.56 7.61
CA THR A 3 7.49 -12.79 8.53
C THR A 3 8.57 -12.08 7.71
N ILE A 4 8.53 -10.74 7.67
CA ILE A 4 9.50 -9.95 6.91
C ILE A 4 10.53 -9.28 7.81
N HIS A 5 10.26 -9.22 9.10
CA HIS A 5 11.14 -8.71 10.14
C HIS A 5 10.67 -9.33 11.45
N LYS A 6 11.52 -9.41 12.48
CA LYS A 6 11.11 -10.09 13.71
C LYS A 6 9.87 -9.47 14.37
N LYS A 7 9.59 -8.19 14.12
CA LYS A 7 8.41 -7.50 14.67
C LYS A 7 7.32 -7.24 13.64
N ILE A 8 7.54 -7.57 12.37
CA ILE A 8 6.64 -7.21 11.27
C ILE A 8 6.28 -8.45 10.47
N GLN A 9 4.98 -8.73 10.35
CA GLN A 9 4.46 -9.81 9.54
C GLN A 9 3.39 -9.29 8.57
N LEU A 10 3.20 -10.02 7.47
CA LEU A 10 2.12 -9.78 6.52
C LEU A 10 1.13 -10.94 6.63
N GLN A 11 -0.12 -10.63 6.97
CA GLN A 11 -1.17 -11.63 7.13
C GLN A 11 -2.15 -11.51 5.96
N PRO A 12 -2.33 -12.56 5.14
CA PRO A 12 -3.28 -12.49 4.04
C PRO A 12 -4.69 -12.14 4.53
N ILE A 13 -5.35 -11.24 3.80
CA ILE A 13 -6.72 -10.83 4.10
C ILE A 13 -7.66 -11.81 3.41
N LEU A 14 -8.62 -12.35 4.15
CA LEU A 14 -9.64 -13.28 3.67
C LEU A 14 -10.98 -12.56 3.55
N PRO A 15 -11.94 -13.10 2.76
CA PRO A 15 -13.28 -12.50 2.68
C PRO A 15 -13.97 -12.35 4.03
N THR A 16 -13.65 -13.21 5.00
CA THR A 16 -14.17 -13.12 6.36
C THR A 16 -13.59 -11.96 7.16
N ASP A 17 -12.54 -11.31 6.66
CA ASP A 17 -11.86 -10.20 7.33
C ASP A 17 -12.33 -8.83 6.88
N ILE A 18 -13.33 -8.74 5.99
CA ILE A 18 -13.73 -7.46 5.38
C ILE A 18 -14.14 -6.44 6.45
N THR A 19 -14.97 -6.84 7.41
CA THR A 19 -15.39 -5.94 8.48
C THR A 19 -14.21 -5.41 9.28
N HIS A 20 -13.24 -6.26 9.56
CA HIS A 20 -12.02 -5.88 10.29
C HIS A 20 -11.20 -4.86 9.48
N LEU A 21 -11.05 -5.11 8.17
CA LEU A 21 -10.32 -4.19 7.29
C LEU A 21 -11.02 -2.82 7.22
N GLN A 22 -12.35 -2.81 7.09
CA GLN A 22 -13.13 -1.56 7.07
C GLN A 22 -12.92 -0.77 8.35
N LYS A 23 -13.03 -1.44 9.49
CA LYS A 23 -12.83 -0.80 10.80
C LYS A 23 -11.41 -0.24 10.93
N LEU A 24 -10.43 -1.01 10.50
CA LEU A 24 -9.03 -0.56 10.52
C LEU A 24 -8.85 0.72 9.71
N MET A 25 -9.45 0.81 8.53
CA MET A 25 -9.31 2.00 7.69
C MET A 25 -10.02 3.22 8.28
N TRP A 26 -11.12 3.04 9.00
CA TRP A 26 -11.74 4.15 9.74
C TRP A 26 -10.84 4.67 10.86
N ASP A 27 -10.01 3.81 11.45
CA ASP A 27 -9.05 4.24 12.47
C ASP A 27 -7.83 4.94 11.84
N ILE A 28 -7.42 4.54 10.65
CA ILE A 28 -6.19 5.02 10.01
C ILE A 28 -6.43 6.28 9.18
N TYR A 29 -7.41 6.22 8.26
CA TYR A 29 -7.48 7.19 7.16
C TYR A 29 -7.90 8.58 7.61
N PRO A 30 -8.98 8.76 8.39
CA PRO A 30 -9.36 10.09 8.80
C PRO A 30 -8.27 10.86 9.58
N PRO A 31 -7.60 10.28 10.60
CA PRO A 31 -6.53 10.99 11.29
C PRO A 31 -5.35 11.38 10.40
N ALA A 32 -5.02 10.53 9.42
CA ALA A 32 -3.85 10.75 8.57
C ALA A 32 -4.14 11.68 7.37
N TYR A 33 -5.39 11.70 6.89
CA TYR A 33 -5.73 12.34 5.61
C TYR A 33 -6.91 13.29 5.70
N SER A 34 -7.38 13.66 6.89
CA SER A 34 -8.55 14.53 7.05
C SER A 34 -8.36 15.91 6.41
N TYR A 35 -7.14 16.43 6.42
CA TYR A 35 -6.83 17.71 5.80
C TYR A 35 -7.02 17.71 4.27
N PHE A 36 -7.14 16.53 3.69
CA PHE A 36 -7.22 16.31 2.27
C PHE A 36 -8.66 16.33 1.75
N TRP A 37 -9.63 16.01 2.62
CA TRP A 37 -11.02 15.81 2.26
C TRP A 37 -11.92 16.66 3.17
N GLU A 38 -12.97 17.23 2.57
CA GLU A 38 -13.94 18.02 3.34
C GLU A 38 -14.70 17.18 4.37
N ASP A 39 -14.89 15.90 4.08
CA ASP A 39 -15.64 14.96 4.92
C ASP A 39 -14.72 14.04 5.73
N ASP A 40 -13.50 14.47 6.03
CA ASP A 40 -12.49 13.71 6.78
C ASP A 40 -12.13 12.37 6.13
N GLY A 41 -12.33 12.24 4.81
CA GLY A 41 -12.00 11.03 4.09
C GLY A 41 -13.09 9.97 4.09
N ALA A 42 -14.28 10.27 4.61
CA ALA A 42 -15.38 9.29 4.67
C ALA A 42 -15.76 8.75 3.29
N PHE A 43 -15.85 9.64 2.29
CA PHE A 43 -16.17 9.20 0.92
C PHE A 43 -15.14 8.22 0.40
N TYR A 44 -13.86 8.50 0.62
CA TYR A 44 -12.79 7.61 0.17
C TYR A 44 -12.91 6.23 0.83
N VAL A 45 -13.05 6.20 2.16
CA VAL A 45 -13.14 4.92 2.88
C VAL A 45 -14.39 4.16 2.47
N ASN A 46 -15.54 4.82 2.39
CA ASN A 46 -16.79 4.16 1.98
C ASN A 46 -16.73 3.62 0.56
N ASN A 47 -16.04 4.31 -0.35
CA ASN A 47 -15.94 3.91 -1.75
C ASN A 47 -14.89 2.81 -1.94
N GLN A 48 -13.65 3.06 -1.50
CA GLN A 48 -12.53 2.16 -1.74
C GLN A 48 -12.56 0.91 -0.88
N TYR A 49 -13.16 0.99 0.31
CA TYR A 49 -13.25 -0.12 1.25
C TYR A 49 -14.67 -0.61 1.43
N SER A 50 -15.52 -0.43 0.42
CA SER A 50 -16.82 -1.08 0.39
C SER A 50 -16.64 -2.59 0.29
N LYS A 51 -17.64 -3.35 0.76
CA LYS A 51 -17.59 -4.81 0.67
C LYS A 51 -17.39 -5.26 -0.77
N GLU A 52 -18.13 -4.65 -1.71
CA GLU A 52 -18.03 -4.99 -3.12
C GLU A 52 -16.62 -4.76 -3.65
N ASN A 53 -16.03 -3.61 -3.34
CA ASN A 53 -14.70 -3.28 -3.85
C ASN A 53 -13.63 -4.21 -3.25
N ILE A 54 -13.71 -4.48 -1.95
CA ILE A 54 -12.76 -5.40 -1.31
C ILE A 54 -12.87 -6.79 -1.92
N LEU A 55 -14.09 -7.30 -2.17
CA LEU A 55 -14.25 -8.60 -2.80
C LEU A 55 -13.65 -8.65 -4.20
N ILE A 56 -13.82 -7.59 -4.99
CA ILE A 56 -13.20 -7.49 -6.31
C ILE A 56 -11.67 -7.55 -6.17
N GLU A 57 -11.11 -6.78 -5.26
CA GLU A 57 -9.66 -6.74 -5.06
C GLU A 57 -9.10 -8.07 -4.56
N LEU A 58 -9.83 -8.77 -3.68
CA LEU A 58 -9.42 -10.09 -3.20
C LEU A 58 -9.51 -11.17 -4.28
N SER A 59 -10.36 -11.00 -5.27
CA SER A 59 -10.54 -11.97 -6.36
C SER A 59 -9.50 -11.83 -7.47
N GLN A 60 -8.71 -10.78 -7.47
CA GLN A 60 -7.74 -10.52 -8.53
C GLN A 60 -6.54 -11.45 -8.37
N GLU A 61 -6.31 -12.33 -9.36
CA GLU A 61 -5.30 -13.40 -9.26
C GLU A 61 -3.87 -12.89 -9.15
N ASN A 62 -3.56 -11.80 -9.83
CA ASN A 62 -2.20 -11.24 -9.86
C ASN A 62 -1.94 -10.24 -8.72
N ALA A 63 -2.78 -10.23 -7.70
CA ALA A 63 -2.66 -9.30 -6.59
C ALA A 63 -2.52 -10.04 -5.26
N GLN A 64 -1.89 -9.37 -4.31
CA GLN A 64 -1.74 -9.86 -2.94
C GLN A 64 -2.19 -8.76 -1.99
N TYR A 65 -3.03 -9.10 -1.03
CA TYR A 65 -3.62 -8.15 -0.09
C TYR A 65 -3.40 -8.65 1.33
N TYR A 66 -2.71 -7.84 2.14
CA TYR A 66 -2.28 -8.22 3.48
C TYR A 66 -2.70 -7.20 4.52
N PHE A 67 -3.01 -7.69 5.72
CA PHE A 67 -2.85 -6.87 6.92
C PHE A 67 -1.36 -6.76 7.25
N VAL A 68 -0.96 -5.60 7.76
CA VAL A 68 0.36 -5.40 8.33
C VAL A 68 0.27 -5.59 9.84
N VAL A 69 1.06 -6.52 10.36
CA VAL A 69 1.12 -6.82 11.79
C VAL A 69 2.45 -6.31 12.32
N PHE A 70 2.39 -5.48 13.36
CA PHE A 70 3.57 -4.92 14.01
C PHE A 70 3.44 -5.12 15.51
N ASN A 71 4.44 -5.78 16.14
CA ASN A 71 4.42 -6.14 17.55
C ASN A 71 3.12 -6.87 17.92
N ASN A 72 2.74 -7.85 17.10
CA ASN A 72 1.55 -8.69 17.29
C ASN A 72 0.21 -7.94 17.19
N GLU A 73 0.21 -6.73 16.62
CA GLU A 73 -1.01 -5.95 16.44
C GLU A 73 -1.19 -5.61 14.95
N ILE A 74 -2.42 -5.75 14.45
CA ILE A 74 -2.76 -5.34 13.09
C ILE A 74 -2.84 -3.81 13.06
N ILE A 75 -1.94 -3.18 12.30
CA ILE A 75 -1.79 -1.72 12.28
C ILE A 75 -1.86 -1.13 10.87
N GLY A 76 -2.12 -1.94 9.87
CA GLY A 76 -2.19 -1.42 8.52
C GLY A 76 -2.60 -2.45 7.50
N ASN A 77 -2.60 -2.02 6.23
CA ASN A 77 -2.84 -2.92 5.11
C ASN A 77 -1.89 -2.59 3.97
N PHE A 78 -1.63 -3.59 3.15
CA PHE A 78 -0.65 -3.53 2.07
C PHE A 78 -1.16 -4.37 0.91
N ARG A 79 -1.23 -3.76 -0.27
CA ARG A 79 -1.69 -4.45 -1.47
C ARG A 79 -0.74 -4.20 -2.62
N VAL A 80 -0.38 -5.26 -3.32
CA VAL A 80 0.48 -5.20 -4.49
C VAL A 80 -0.19 -5.91 -5.65
N VAL A 81 -0.04 -5.36 -6.86
CA VAL A 81 -0.61 -5.94 -8.08
C VAL A 81 0.53 -6.20 -9.06
N TRP A 82 0.82 -7.47 -9.27
CA TRP A 82 1.89 -7.90 -10.17
C TRP A 82 1.41 -7.79 -11.62
N ASN A 83 2.32 -7.36 -12.51
CA ASN A 83 2.03 -7.20 -13.94
C ASN A 83 0.98 -6.11 -14.25
N GLU A 84 0.74 -5.19 -13.32
CA GLU A 84 -0.11 -4.03 -13.58
C GLU A 84 0.72 -2.96 -14.25
N LYS A 85 0.40 -2.64 -15.51
CA LYS A 85 1.18 -1.72 -16.31
C LYS A 85 0.63 -0.30 -16.27
N LEU A 86 1.51 0.65 -16.10
CA LEU A 86 1.19 2.07 -16.21
C LEU A 86 1.27 2.48 -17.68
N THR A 87 0.22 3.14 -18.17
CA THR A 87 0.20 3.66 -19.53
C THR A 87 1.35 4.66 -19.73
N GLY A 88 2.10 4.48 -20.80
CA GLY A 88 3.24 5.35 -21.13
C GLY A 88 4.59 4.82 -20.70
N LEU A 89 4.64 3.73 -19.92
CA LEU A 89 5.89 3.05 -19.60
C LEU A 89 6.09 1.85 -20.53
N LEU A 90 7.30 1.69 -21.02
CA LEU A 90 7.64 0.66 -22.00
C LEU A 90 8.11 -0.65 -21.39
N GLN A 91 8.51 -0.65 -20.11
CA GLN A 91 8.99 -1.87 -19.46
C GLN A 91 7.89 -2.90 -19.37
N GLU A 92 8.21 -4.15 -19.70
CA GLU A 92 7.25 -5.24 -19.72
C GLU A 92 6.89 -5.74 -18.32
N LYS A 93 7.87 -5.79 -17.41
CA LYS A 93 7.69 -6.31 -16.06
C LYS A 93 7.51 -5.17 -15.09
N GLN A 94 6.26 -4.82 -14.83
CA GLN A 94 5.89 -3.75 -13.91
C GLN A 94 5.04 -4.30 -12.75
N VAL A 95 5.24 -3.75 -11.56
CA VAL A 95 4.41 -4.07 -10.40
C VAL A 95 3.90 -2.78 -9.78
N LYS A 96 2.63 -2.75 -9.42
CA LYS A 96 1.99 -1.60 -8.78
C LYS A 96 1.93 -1.83 -7.27
N LEU A 97 2.48 -0.89 -6.51
CA LEU A 97 2.18 -0.77 -5.08
C LEU A 97 0.86 -0.02 -4.96
N HIS A 98 -0.23 -0.78 -4.72
CA HIS A 98 -1.57 -0.23 -4.79
C HIS A 98 -2.03 0.40 -3.48
N ARG A 99 -1.76 -0.27 -2.35
CA ARG A 99 -2.16 0.22 -1.03
C ARG A 99 -1.06 0.00 -0.01
N LEU A 100 -0.75 1.03 0.74
CA LEU A 100 0.11 0.93 1.92
C LEU A 100 -0.37 1.99 2.90
N TYR A 101 -1.18 1.56 3.86
CA TYR A 101 -1.73 2.44 4.90
C TYR A 101 -1.34 1.89 6.25
N LEU A 102 -0.71 2.72 7.06
CA LEU A 102 -0.23 2.36 8.38
C LEU A 102 -0.83 3.32 9.41
N HIS A 103 -1.18 2.78 10.57
CA HIS A 103 -1.74 3.59 11.65
C HIS A 103 -0.72 4.67 12.06
N PRO A 104 -1.14 5.94 12.27
CA PRO A 104 -0.21 7.00 12.63
C PRO A 104 0.66 6.71 13.87
N LYS A 105 0.18 5.87 14.80
CA LYS A 105 0.97 5.50 15.97
C LYS A 105 2.25 4.74 15.65
N THR A 106 2.39 4.23 14.41
CA THR A 106 3.59 3.52 13.96
C THR A 106 4.56 4.42 13.19
N GLN A 107 4.29 5.71 13.08
CA GLN A 107 5.18 6.66 12.41
C GLN A 107 6.58 6.65 13.04
N ASN A 108 7.59 6.81 12.18
CA ASN A 108 8.99 6.87 12.58
C ASN A 108 9.52 5.58 13.25
N LYS A 109 8.82 4.47 13.07
CA LYS A 109 9.25 3.15 13.60
C LYS A 109 9.83 2.25 12.51
N GLY A 110 9.93 2.75 11.27
CA GLY A 110 10.55 2.01 10.17
C GLY A 110 9.66 0.95 9.53
N VAL A 111 8.36 0.90 9.88
CA VAL A 111 7.47 -0.14 9.35
C VAL A 111 7.29 -0.01 7.84
N GLY A 112 6.96 1.18 7.35
CA GLY A 112 6.80 1.43 5.92
C GLY A 112 8.06 1.15 5.14
N LYS A 113 9.20 1.61 5.66
CA LYS A 113 10.50 1.37 5.04
C LYS A 113 10.79 -0.12 4.90
N THR A 114 10.50 -0.90 5.93
CA THR A 114 10.72 -2.35 5.92
C THR A 114 9.84 -3.04 4.89
N ILE A 115 8.57 -2.64 4.78
CA ILE A 115 7.63 -3.23 3.82
C ILE A 115 8.04 -2.90 2.39
N VAL A 116 8.37 -1.65 2.11
CA VAL A 116 8.79 -1.23 0.76
C VAL A 116 10.10 -1.91 0.37
N SER A 117 11.06 -2.03 1.30
CA SER A 117 12.30 -2.76 1.05
C SER A 117 12.05 -4.23 0.73
N TRP A 118 11.10 -4.85 1.44
CA TRP A 118 10.71 -6.23 1.17
C TRP A 118 10.13 -6.36 -0.24
N LEU A 119 9.23 -5.45 -0.63
CA LEU A 119 8.64 -5.45 -1.97
C LEU A 119 9.72 -5.28 -3.04
N GLU A 120 10.66 -4.36 -2.83
CA GLU A 120 11.76 -4.13 -3.76
C GLU A 120 12.58 -5.40 -3.94
N ALA A 121 12.90 -6.09 -2.84
CA ALA A 121 13.65 -7.35 -2.91
C ALA A 121 12.87 -8.45 -3.65
N GLN A 122 11.56 -8.54 -3.43
CA GLN A 122 10.71 -9.49 -4.13
C GLN A 122 10.65 -9.18 -5.64
N ALA A 123 10.52 -7.91 -5.99
CA ALA A 123 10.47 -7.49 -7.38
C ALA A 123 11.78 -7.81 -8.11
N ILE A 124 12.92 -7.53 -7.48
CA ILE A 124 14.23 -7.86 -8.04
C ILE A 124 14.36 -9.38 -8.23
N PHE A 125 14.01 -10.15 -7.22
CA PHE A 125 14.08 -11.62 -7.29
C PHE A 125 13.25 -12.19 -8.43
N LYS A 126 12.08 -11.59 -8.69
CA LYS A 126 11.16 -12.03 -9.75
C LYS A 126 11.46 -11.38 -11.11
N ASN A 127 12.56 -10.63 -11.21
CA ASN A 127 13.00 -9.96 -12.44
C ASN A 127 12.03 -8.87 -12.93
N TYR A 128 11.35 -8.18 -12.02
CA TYR A 128 10.56 -7.02 -12.37
C TYR A 128 11.48 -5.82 -12.61
N GLU A 129 11.06 -4.96 -13.53
CA GLU A 129 11.88 -3.82 -13.98
C GLU A 129 11.48 -2.53 -13.28
N VAL A 130 10.21 -2.39 -12.90
CA VAL A 130 9.66 -1.15 -12.35
C VAL A 130 8.67 -1.46 -11.24
N ILE A 131 8.75 -0.70 -10.14
CA ILE A 131 7.69 -0.57 -9.15
C ILE A 131 7.11 0.83 -9.32
N TRP A 132 5.80 0.92 -9.46
CA TRP A 132 5.15 2.21 -9.56
C TRP A 132 3.97 2.31 -8.61
N LEU A 133 3.60 3.53 -8.26
CA LEU A 133 2.45 3.80 -7.39
C LEU A 133 1.87 5.16 -7.73
N ASP A 134 0.57 5.32 -7.44
CA ASP A 134 -0.07 6.62 -7.51
C ASP A 134 0.22 7.37 -6.22
N ALA A 135 0.55 8.65 -6.33
CA ALA A 135 0.71 9.51 -5.17
C ALA A 135 -0.03 10.80 -5.46
N MET A 136 -0.85 11.23 -4.51
CA MET A 136 -1.56 12.50 -4.63
C MET A 136 -0.65 13.63 -4.15
N ASP A 137 -0.59 14.71 -4.91
CA ASP A 137 0.29 15.85 -4.61
C ASP A 137 0.14 16.39 -3.19
N LYS A 138 -1.08 16.35 -2.66
CA LYS A 138 -1.36 16.90 -1.32
C LYS A 138 -0.90 15.99 -0.19
N GLN A 139 -0.52 14.75 -0.47
CA GLN A 139 0.01 13.83 0.53
C GLN A 139 1.53 13.99 0.63
N GLU A 140 1.95 15.13 1.13
CA GLU A 140 3.36 15.49 1.14
C GLU A 140 4.23 14.51 1.92
N GLN A 141 3.72 13.96 3.01
CA GLN A 141 4.47 12.99 3.80
C GLN A 141 4.79 11.73 3.01
N ALA A 142 3.81 11.19 2.28
CA ALA A 142 4.02 10.05 1.41
C ALA A 142 4.96 10.40 0.25
N PHE A 143 4.77 11.58 -0.33
CA PHE A 143 5.63 12.07 -1.40
C PHE A 143 7.09 12.10 -0.94
N GLN A 144 7.37 12.68 0.23
CA GLN A 144 8.74 12.76 0.75
C GLN A 144 9.29 11.38 1.08
N PHE A 145 8.46 10.48 1.61
CA PHE A 145 8.88 9.13 1.92
C PHE A 145 9.40 8.40 0.67
N TYR A 146 8.63 8.41 -0.42
CA TYR A 146 9.04 7.72 -1.65
C TYR A 146 10.20 8.41 -2.34
N LYS A 147 10.24 9.74 -2.33
CA LYS A 147 11.35 10.50 -2.90
C LYS A 147 12.67 10.17 -2.21
N LYS A 148 12.68 10.07 -0.88
CA LYS A 148 13.86 9.69 -0.12
C LYS A 148 14.35 8.29 -0.44
N ARG A 149 13.46 7.41 -0.86
CA ARG A 149 13.82 6.05 -1.22
C ARG A 149 14.28 5.92 -2.68
N GLY A 150 14.42 7.03 -3.38
CA GLY A 150 14.91 7.04 -4.75
C GLY A 150 13.84 6.92 -5.82
N TYR A 151 12.56 6.96 -5.44
CA TYR A 151 11.46 6.95 -6.41
C TYR A 151 11.42 8.29 -7.13
N LYS A 152 11.21 8.23 -8.44
CA LYS A 152 11.14 9.42 -9.28
C LYS A 152 9.70 9.81 -9.55
N TYR A 153 9.39 11.09 -9.38
CA TYR A 153 8.07 11.61 -9.67
C TYR A 153 7.84 11.65 -11.18
N HIS A 154 6.66 11.17 -11.60
CA HIS A 154 6.25 11.19 -13.00
C HIS A 154 4.73 11.39 -13.04
N ALA A 155 4.27 12.65 -13.22
CA ALA A 155 2.85 13.00 -13.36
C ALA A 155 1.95 12.34 -12.30
N HIS A 156 2.17 12.66 -11.01
CA HIS A 156 1.42 12.12 -9.87
C HIS A 156 1.75 10.66 -9.53
N ILE A 157 2.80 10.11 -10.12
CA ILE A 157 3.18 8.70 -9.95
C ILE A 157 4.64 8.62 -9.60
N PHE A 158 5.01 7.70 -8.71
CA PHE A 158 6.39 7.41 -8.39
C PHE A 158 6.83 6.12 -9.05
N LEU A 159 8.07 6.12 -9.57
CA LEU A 159 8.68 5.00 -10.27
C LEU A 159 9.98 4.64 -9.59
N ASP A 160 10.26 3.32 -9.51
CA ASP A 160 11.56 2.80 -9.11
C ASP A 160 12.07 1.89 -10.21
N PHE A 161 13.23 2.19 -10.74
CA PHE A 161 13.89 1.41 -11.80
C PHE A 161 15.04 0.64 -11.17
N ASP A 162 15.00 -0.66 -11.29
CA ASP A 162 16.09 -1.54 -10.86
C ASP A 162 17.31 -1.43 -11.75
#